data_ba1b8d3d638d683abd35ea80a18078e0
#
_entry.id   ba1b8d3d638d683abd35ea80a18078e0
#
_cell.length_a   1.000
_cell.length_b   1.000
_cell.length_c   1.000
_cell.angle_alpha   90.00
_cell.angle_beta   90.00
_cell.angle_gamma   90.00
#
_symmetry.space_group_name_H-M   'P 1'
#
loop_
_entity.id
_entity.type
_entity.pdbx_description
1 polymer ?
#
loop_
_entity_poly.entity_id
_entity_poly.type
_entity_poly.pdbx_seq_one_letter_code
_entity_poly.pdbx_strand_id
1 'polypeptide(L)'
;MKEKILFIQINGTKSSIYFTENKELKENFELVIDGYQKGKIIDENLFLESFGNPKLNRILNNQKIDKLVFGISPNEIYSSVERNL
;
A
#
# COMPACT_ATOMS: atom_id res chain seq x y z
N MET A 1 -3.94 -20.41 13.42
CA MET A 1 -4.53 -19.14 13.12
C MET A 1 -3.85 -18.49 11.94
N LYS A 2 -4.60 -17.96 11.00
CA LYS A 2 -4.01 -17.38 9.81
C LYS A 2 -3.87 -15.88 9.95
N GLU A 3 -2.70 -15.38 9.69
CA GLU A 3 -2.48 -13.96 9.78
C GLU A 3 -2.49 -13.36 8.39
N LYS A 4 -3.36 -12.41 8.15
CA LYS A 4 -3.46 -11.76 6.86
C LYS A 4 -2.85 -10.38 6.92
N ILE A 5 -1.86 -10.15 6.11
CA ILE A 5 -1.13 -8.88 6.11
C ILE A 5 -1.18 -8.25 4.74
N LEU A 6 -1.47 -6.98 4.71
CA LEU A 6 -1.48 -6.23 3.46
C LEU A 6 -0.31 -5.25 3.51
N PHE A 7 0.59 -5.35 2.54
CA PHE A 7 1.73 -4.45 2.46
C PHE A 7 1.49 -3.47 1.32
N ILE A 8 1.67 -2.21 1.61
CA ILE A 8 1.55 -1.16 0.60
C ILE A 8 2.86 -0.40 0.60
N GLN A 9 3.56 -0.42 -0.52
CA GLN A 9 4.82 0.29 -0.61
C GLN A 9 4.72 1.32 -1.71
N ILE A 10 5.03 2.57 -1.43
CA ILE A 10 4.98 3.64 -2.41
C ILE A 10 6.37 3.93 -2.92
N ASN A 11 6.53 3.95 -4.24
CA ASN A 11 7.81 4.19 -4.84
C ASN A 11 7.56 5.14 -6.02
N GLY A 12 7.76 6.40 -5.83
CA GLY A 12 7.52 7.41 -6.85
C GLY A 12 6.04 7.53 -7.13
N THR A 13 5.63 7.31 -8.37
CA THR A 13 4.24 7.42 -8.74
C THR A 13 3.55 6.07 -8.77
N LYS A 14 4.17 5.05 -8.21
CA LYS A 14 3.56 3.73 -8.19
C LYS A 14 3.51 3.20 -6.78
N SER A 15 2.57 2.33 -6.53
CA SER A 15 2.47 1.69 -5.26
C SER A 15 2.42 0.19 -5.51
N SER A 16 3.21 -0.57 -4.81
CA SER A 16 3.21 -2.02 -4.91
C SER A 16 2.38 -2.56 -3.76
N ILE A 17 1.45 -3.41 -4.08
CA ILE A 17 0.54 -4.00 -3.09
C ILE A 17 0.84 -5.48 -2.99
N TYR A 18 1.06 -5.97 -1.78
CA TYR A 18 1.29 -7.38 -1.57
C TYR A 18 0.33 -7.86 -0.48
N PHE A 19 -0.38 -8.92 -0.75
CA PHE A 19 -1.28 -9.49 0.23
C PHE A 19 -0.76 -10.87 0.60
N THR A 20 -0.49 -11.11 1.87
CA THR A 20 0.00 -12.39 2.32
C THR A 20 -0.96 -12.98 3.35
N GLU A 21 -0.99 -14.30 3.42
CA GLU A 21 -1.80 -14.98 4.39
C GLU A 21 -0.90 -16.04 4.99
N ASN A 22 -0.68 -15.98 6.25
CA ASN A 22 0.15 -16.93 6.95
C ASN A 22 1.54 -16.96 6.33
N LYS A 23 2.08 -15.80 6.02
CA LYS A 23 3.41 -15.58 5.44
C LYS A 23 3.55 -16.10 4.01
N GLU A 24 2.45 -16.39 3.36
CA GLU A 24 2.51 -16.86 1.99
C GLU A 24 1.91 -15.79 1.11
N LEU A 25 2.60 -15.40 0.05
CA LEU A 25 2.11 -14.35 -0.84
C LEU A 25 0.92 -14.86 -1.64
N LYS A 26 -0.19 -14.20 -1.52
CA LYS A 26 -1.41 -14.61 -2.24
C LYS A 26 -1.68 -13.72 -3.44
N GLU A 27 -1.42 -12.44 -3.35
CA GLU A 27 -1.63 -11.54 -4.48
C GLU A 27 -0.63 -10.42 -4.46
N ASN A 28 -0.26 -9.92 -5.63
CA ASN A 28 0.55 -8.72 -5.69
C ASN A 28 0.18 -8.00 -6.98
N PHE A 29 0.20 -6.70 -6.94
CA PHE A 29 -0.10 -5.90 -8.12
C PHE A 29 0.37 -4.47 -7.84
N GLU A 30 0.37 -3.64 -8.87
CA GLU A 30 0.80 -2.26 -8.74
C GLU A 30 -0.33 -1.31 -9.04
N LEU A 31 -0.31 -0.16 -8.41
CA LEU A 31 -1.26 0.91 -8.66
C LEU A 31 -0.48 2.14 -9.07
N VAL A 32 -1.07 2.96 -9.91
CA VAL A 32 -0.47 4.23 -10.26
C VAL A 32 -1.03 5.23 -9.26
N ILE A 33 -0.16 5.99 -8.60
CA ILE A 33 -0.56 6.92 -7.58
C ILE A 33 -0.54 8.34 -8.10
N ASP A 34 -1.66 9.04 -7.99
CA ASP A 34 -1.72 10.43 -8.41
C ASP A 34 -1.78 11.28 -7.15
N GLY A 35 -1.50 12.54 -7.29
CA GLY A 35 -1.60 13.45 -6.16
C GLY A 35 -0.48 13.31 -5.16
N TYR A 36 0.60 12.60 -5.52
CA TYR A 36 1.69 12.34 -4.60
C TYR A 36 2.99 12.65 -5.32
N GLN A 37 3.89 13.39 -4.68
CA GLN A 37 5.14 13.71 -5.30
C GLN A 37 6.21 13.92 -4.27
N LYS A 38 7.34 13.32 -4.48
CA LYS A 38 8.48 13.45 -3.60
C LYS A 38 8.16 13.33 -2.12
N GLY A 39 7.44 12.31 -1.78
CA GLY A 39 7.12 12.03 -0.39
C GLY A 39 6.01 12.88 0.18
N LYS A 40 5.30 13.65 -0.64
CA LYS A 40 4.25 14.49 -0.13
C LYS A 40 2.97 14.28 -0.91
N ILE A 41 1.85 14.41 -0.24
CA ILE A 41 0.57 14.33 -0.87
C ILE A 41 0.25 15.75 -1.32
N ILE A 42 0.24 15.98 -2.64
CA ILE A 42 -0.02 17.30 -3.17
C ILE A 42 -1.48 17.49 -3.56
N ASP A 43 -2.24 16.42 -3.69
CA ASP A 43 -3.65 16.54 -3.98
C ASP A 43 -4.31 15.35 -3.30
N GLU A 44 -4.97 15.60 -2.19
CA GLU A 44 -5.54 14.54 -1.39
C GLU A 44 -6.60 13.74 -2.10
N ASN A 45 -7.43 14.39 -2.87
CA ASN A 45 -8.50 13.69 -3.56
C ASN A 45 -7.95 12.74 -4.61
N LEU A 46 -6.96 13.18 -5.38
CA LEU A 46 -6.37 12.31 -6.39
C LEU A 46 -5.62 11.16 -5.71
N PHE A 47 -4.97 11.45 -4.60
CA PHE A 47 -4.21 10.43 -3.90
C PHE A 47 -5.17 9.33 -3.39
N LEU A 48 -6.26 9.73 -2.79
CA LEU A 48 -7.22 8.76 -2.28
C LEU A 48 -7.89 7.97 -3.41
N GLU A 49 -8.17 8.64 -4.53
CA GLU A 49 -8.77 7.95 -5.65
C GLU A 49 -7.84 6.91 -6.25
N SER A 50 -6.54 7.12 -6.11
CA SER A 50 -5.58 6.18 -6.66
C SER A 50 -5.71 4.81 -6.01
N PHE A 51 -6.23 4.74 -4.79
CA PHE A 51 -6.38 3.48 -4.11
C PHE A 51 -7.76 2.85 -4.33
N GLY A 52 -8.58 3.45 -5.19
CA GLY A 52 -9.88 2.89 -5.50
C GLY A 52 -9.80 1.80 -6.55
N ASN A 53 -8.87 0.90 -6.43
CA ASN A 53 -8.64 -0.16 -7.40
C ASN A 53 -9.53 -1.36 -7.07
N PRO A 54 -10.20 -1.96 -8.08
CA PRO A 54 -11.08 -3.08 -7.81
C PRO A 54 -10.42 -4.27 -7.12
N LYS A 55 -9.14 -4.53 -7.43
CA LYS A 55 -8.45 -5.64 -6.80
C LYS A 55 -8.20 -5.35 -5.34
N LEU A 56 -7.81 -4.12 -5.02
CA LEU A 56 -7.55 -3.75 -3.64
C LEU A 56 -8.86 -3.74 -2.87
N ASN A 57 -9.93 -3.21 -3.46
CA ASN A 57 -11.21 -3.17 -2.80
C ASN A 57 -11.73 -4.58 -2.53
N ARG A 58 -11.49 -5.51 -3.45
CA ARG A 58 -11.93 -6.88 -3.25
C ARG A 58 -11.21 -7.50 -2.06
N ILE A 59 -9.92 -7.25 -1.93
CA ILE A 59 -9.16 -7.79 -0.81
C ILE A 59 -9.66 -7.19 0.50
N LEU A 60 -9.86 -5.88 0.52
CA LEU A 60 -10.30 -5.22 1.74
C LEU A 60 -11.72 -5.62 2.15
N ASN A 61 -12.58 -5.89 1.17
CA ASN A 61 -13.96 -6.23 1.49
C ASN A 61 -14.16 -7.71 1.82
N ASN A 62 -13.38 -8.57 1.21
CA ASN A 62 -13.56 -10.00 1.37
C ASN A 62 -12.63 -10.66 2.38
N GLN A 63 -11.60 -9.96 2.80
CA GLN A 63 -10.62 -10.54 3.71
C GLN A 63 -10.55 -9.69 4.96
N LYS A 64 -10.33 -10.34 6.08
CA LYS A 64 -10.19 -9.59 7.30
C LYS A 64 -8.70 -9.37 7.46
N ILE A 65 -8.22 -8.19 7.27
CA ILE A 65 -6.81 -7.88 7.34
C ILE A 65 -6.39 -7.70 8.81
N ASP A 66 -5.41 -8.46 9.23
CA ASP A 66 -4.93 -8.38 10.60
C ASP A 66 -3.87 -7.29 10.77
N LYS A 67 -3.10 -7.02 9.74
CA LYS A 67 -2.06 -6.02 9.86
C LYS A 67 -1.87 -5.28 8.56
N LEU A 68 -1.70 -3.98 8.61
CA LEU A 68 -1.44 -3.18 7.43
C LEU A 68 -0.05 -2.61 7.59
N VAL A 69 0.82 -2.87 6.64
CA VAL A 69 2.18 -2.37 6.66
C VAL A 69 2.35 -1.37 5.53
N PHE A 70 2.76 -0.17 5.83
CA PHE A 70 2.86 0.86 4.84
C PHE A 70 4.28 1.37 4.80
N GLY A 71 4.88 1.44 3.66
CA GLY A 71 6.25 1.88 3.52
C GLY A 71 6.43 2.85 2.37
N ILE A 72 7.51 3.62 2.42
CA ILE A 72 7.81 4.56 1.37
C ILE A 72 9.22 4.27 0.95
N SER A 73 9.46 4.34 -0.35
CA SER A 73 10.77 4.01 -0.88
C SER A 73 11.85 4.87 -0.25
N PRO A 74 12.98 4.32 0.09
CA PRO A 74 14.06 5.08 0.66
C PRO A 74 14.55 6.21 -0.24
N ASN A 75 14.34 6.07 -1.53
CA ASN A 75 14.76 7.14 -2.40
C ASN A 75 13.88 8.36 -2.21
N GLU A 76 12.72 8.17 -1.68
CA GLU A 76 11.83 9.29 -1.49
C GLU A 76 12.03 9.86 -0.13
N ILE A 77 12.18 9.04 0.88
CA ILE A 77 12.30 9.55 2.16
C ILE A 77 12.97 8.78 2.97
N TYR A 78 14.14 8.92 3.09
CA TYR A 78 14.74 8.06 3.85
C TYR A 78 14.61 8.33 5.23
N SER A 79 14.02 9.17 5.56
CA SER A 79 14.07 9.40 6.90
C SER A 79 12.98 8.69 7.48
N SER A 80 12.26 8.20 6.86
CA SER A 80 11.22 7.73 7.33
C SER A 80 11.07 6.88 8.19
N VAL A 81 11.18 6.28 8.41
CA VAL A 81 10.72 5.83 9.22
C VAL A 81 9.95 4.87 9.32
N GLU A 82 10.03 4.10 9.65
CA GLU A 82 9.39 3.13 9.66
C GLU A 82 8.53 3.14 10.65
N ARG A 83 7.58 3.14 10.60
CA ARG A 83 6.78 3.16 11.39
C ARG A 83 6.04 2.07 11.40
N ASN A 84 5.81 1.43 12.10
CA ASN A 84 5.03 0.47 12.24
C ASN A 84 3.81 0.86 12.57
N LEU A 85 2.93 0.60 12.01
CA LEU A 85 1.66 0.98 12.24
C LEU A 85 0.88 0.04 12.97
#